data_e2c4b43ef8319ce79c82c9474d360b1b
#
_entry.id   e2c4b43ef8319ce79c82c9474d360b1b
#
_cell.length_a   1.000
_cell.length_b   1.000
_cell.length_c   1.000
_cell.angle_alpha   90.00
_cell.angle_beta   90.00
_cell.angle_gamma   90.00
#
_symmetry.space_group_name_H-M   'P 1'
#
loop_
_entity.id
_entity.type
_entity.pdbx_description
1 polymer ?
#
loop_
_entity_poly.entity_id
_entity_poly.type
_entity_poly.pdbx_seq_one_letter_code
_entity_poly.pdbx_strand_id
1 'polypeptide(L)'
;RKIKLAIPSHFFDGDVLSITARDFQGKEIYTWTWPIHKANYYANKFLVSQTVKTRASAIQNESQITLKGKNIAVTFDKTTGEIQAIKNGTILIPLTNGPKPIGMKAKVKNIEVSQEDENAICTVYYSGGIHSIKWIMHPDGRLKMELIALKNAENSGGFDGAFFEDKINAFGITFNFPEKEVT
;
A
#
# COMPACT_ATOMS: atom_id res chain seq x y z
N ARG A 1 2.40 39.10 16.53
CA ARG A 1 1.52 39.82 15.59
C ARG A 1 0.58 38.84 14.95
N LYS A 2 -0.73 39.13 14.94
CA LYS A 2 -1.73 38.27 14.25
C LYS A 2 -1.91 38.78 12.83
N ILE A 3 -1.92 37.89 11.86
CA ILE A 3 -2.19 38.17 10.44
C ILE A 3 -3.54 37.53 10.11
N LYS A 4 -4.43 38.33 9.50
CA LYS A 4 -5.69 37.80 8.93
C LYS A 4 -5.47 37.49 7.46
N LEU A 5 -5.77 36.26 7.05
CA LEU A 5 -5.72 35.84 5.66
C LEU A 5 -7.12 35.95 5.07
N ALA A 6 -7.23 36.51 3.87
CA ALA A 6 -8.46 36.47 3.09
C ALA A 6 -8.59 35.05 2.50
N ILE A 7 -9.65 34.35 2.88
CA ILE A 7 -9.94 33.01 2.35
C ILE A 7 -10.75 33.18 1.06
N PRO A 8 -10.29 32.64 -0.09
CA PRO A 8 -11.03 32.71 -1.34
C PRO A 8 -12.35 31.91 -1.27
N SER A 9 -13.36 32.30 -2.06
CA SER A 9 -14.67 31.63 -2.08
C SER A 9 -14.60 30.14 -2.42
N HIS A 10 -13.61 29.74 -3.21
CA HIS A 10 -13.37 28.36 -3.63
C HIS A 10 -12.37 27.61 -2.72
N PHE A 11 -12.12 28.09 -1.52
CA PHE A 11 -11.17 27.50 -0.57
C PHE A 11 -11.46 26.00 -0.29
N PHE A 12 -12.75 25.66 -0.15
CA PHE A 12 -13.16 24.30 0.13
C PHE A 12 -13.10 23.34 -1.07
N ASP A 13 -12.76 23.85 -2.27
CA ASP A 13 -12.51 23.00 -3.44
C ASP A 13 -11.07 22.44 -3.44
N GLY A 14 -10.19 23.04 -2.63
CA GLY A 14 -8.81 22.60 -2.45
C GLY A 14 -8.68 21.42 -1.46
N ASP A 15 -7.60 20.68 -1.57
CA ASP A 15 -7.30 19.57 -0.69
C ASP A 15 -6.42 19.98 0.50
N VAL A 16 -5.51 20.93 0.30
CA VAL A 16 -4.49 21.33 1.29
C VAL A 16 -4.32 22.83 1.31
N LEU A 17 -4.25 23.43 2.51
CA LEU A 17 -3.74 24.78 2.72
C LEU A 17 -2.23 24.70 2.94
N SER A 18 -1.46 25.39 2.11
CA SER A 18 -0.01 25.54 2.29
C SER A 18 0.34 27.00 2.55
N ILE A 19 1.16 27.25 3.57
CA ILE A 19 1.71 28.57 3.88
C ILE A 19 3.23 28.44 3.90
N THR A 20 3.90 29.17 2.99
CA THR A 20 5.35 29.17 2.89
C THR A 20 5.92 30.48 3.41
N ALA A 21 6.82 30.40 4.40
CA ALA A 21 7.65 31.53 4.81
C ALA A 21 8.93 31.56 3.96
N ARG A 22 9.26 32.73 3.45
CA ARG A 22 10.50 32.97 2.71
C ARG A 22 11.27 34.12 3.34
N ASP A 23 12.60 34.09 3.21
CA ASP A 23 13.46 35.19 3.60
C ASP A 23 13.39 36.34 2.59
N PHE A 24 14.14 37.41 2.85
CA PHE A 24 14.19 38.60 1.99
C PHE A 24 14.85 38.33 0.62
N GLN A 25 15.56 37.21 0.48
CA GLN A 25 16.17 36.76 -0.78
C GLN A 25 15.24 35.80 -1.55
N GLY A 26 14.05 35.50 -1.03
CA GLY A 26 13.08 34.60 -1.62
C GLY A 26 13.34 33.11 -1.32
N LYS A 27 14.36 32.79 -0.52
CA LYS A 27 14.66 31.42 -0.12
C LYS A 27 13.62 30.92 0.88
N GLU A 28 13.13 29.70 0.67
CA GLU A 28 12.17 29.08 1.57
C GLU A 28 12.79 28.81 2.93
N ILE A 29 12.15 29.29 3.99
CA ILE A 29 12.50 29.01 5.38
C ILE A 29 11.75 27.77 5.85
N TYR A 30 10.42 27.74 5.61
CA TYR A 30 9.57 26.64 6.01
C TYR A 30 8.21 26.71 5.32
N THR A 31 7.61 25.56 5.05
CA THR A 31 6.24 25.43 4.54
C THR A 31 5.39 24.62 5.53
N TRP A 32 4.29 25.21 6.00
CA TRP A 32 3.26 24.52 6.77
C TRP A 32 2.16 24.06 5.83
N THR A 33 1.64 22.84 6.09
CA THR A 33 0.52 22.30 5.35
C THR A 33 -0.56 21.79 6.29
N TRP A 34 -1.81 22.05 5.94
CA TRP A 34 -2.97 21.56 6.68
C TRP A 34 -3.99 21.00 5.70
N PRO A 35 -4.54 19.79 5.93
CA PRO A 35 -5.65 19.29 5.13
C PRO A 35 -6.89 20.18 5.35
N ILE A 36 -7.57 20.54 4.26
CA ILE A 36 -8.81 21.33 4.31
C ILE A 36 -9.98 20.47 4.74
N HIS A 37 -10.00 19.22 4.30
CA HIS A 37 -11.04 18.25 4.62
C HIS A 37 -10.56 17.21 5.63
N LYS A 38 -11.51 16.57 6.32
CA LYS A 38 -11.23 15.43 7.20
C LYS A 38 -10.84 14.20 6.36
N ALA A 39 -10.09 13.26 6.96
CA ALA A 39 -9.62 12.06 6.28
C ALA A 39 -10.74 11.23 5.62
N ASN A 40 -11.94 11.15 6.25
CA ASN A 40 -13.08 10.42 5.70
C ASN A 40 -13.66 11.05 4.42
N TYR A 41 -13.49 12.36 4.20
CA TYR A 41 -13.90 13.03 2.95
C TYR A 41 -13.15 12.43 1.76
N TYR A 42 -11.83 12.30 1.88
CA TYR A 42 -10.99 11.72 0.82
C TYR A 42 -11.29 10.23 0.63
N ALA A 43 -11.44 9.50 1.73
CA ALA A 43 -11.83 8.09 1.66
C ALA A 43 -13.16 7.92 0.90
N ASN A 44 -14.18 8.71 1.21
CA ASN A 44 -15.45 8.66 0.52
C ASN A 44 -15.35 9.09 -0.95
N LYS A 45 -14.53 10.11 -1.26
CA LYS A 45 -14.35 10.61 -2.62
C LYS A 45 -13.63 9.60 -3.54
N PHE A 46 -12.61 8.91 -3.02
CA PHE A 46 -11.73 8.04 -3.80
C PHE A 46 -12.02 6.55 -3.64
N LEU A 47 -12.62 6.14 -2.50
CA LEU A 47 -12.90 4.75 -2.20
C LEU A 47 -14.36 4.35 -2.40
N VAL A 48 -15.21 5.28 -2.89
CA VAL A 48 -16.59 4.90 -3.29
C VAL A 48 -16.49 3.84 -4.36
N SER A 49 -16.90 2.64 -4.00
CA SER A 49 -16.97 1.50 -4.90
C SER A 49 -17.89 1.89 -6.08
N GLN A 50 -17.30 2.07 -7.26
CA GLN A 50 -18.12 2.09 -8.47
C GLN A 50 -18.77 0.71 -8.55
N THR A 51 -20.08 0.66 -8.70
CA THR A 51 -20.82 -0.59 -8.88
C THR A 51 -20.37 -1.23 -10.20
N VAL A 52 -19.33 -2.04 -10.14
CA VAL A 52 -18.82 -2.79 -11.29
C VAL A 52 -19.58 -4.10 -11.33
N LYS A 53 -20.27 -4.37 -12.44
CA LYS A 53 -21.06 -5.60 -12.62
C LYS A 53 -20.21 -6.88 -12.83
N THR A 54 -18.89 -6.75 -12.86
CA THR A 54 -17.98 -7.87 -13.11
C THR A 54 -17.23 -8.24 -11.81
N ARG A 55 -16.94 -9.52 -11.66
CA ARG A 55 -16.09 -10.03 -10.56
C ARG A 55 -14.62 -9.78 -10.85
N ALA A 56 -13.84 -9.58 -9.81
CA ALA A 56 -12.40 -9.78 -9.89
C ALA A 56 -12.11 -11.27 -10.11
N SER A 57 -11.01 -11.58 -10.75
CA SER A 57 -10.63 -12.96 -11.08
C SER A 57 -9.18 -13.25 -10.72
N ALA A 58 -8.89 -14.50 -10.42
CA ALA A 58 -7.54 -15.01 -10.24
C ALA A 58 -7.26 -16.08 -11.29
N ILE A 59 -6.10 -15.98 -11.92
CA ILE A 59 -5.58 -16.96 -12.87
C ILE A 59 -4.23 -17.44 -12.33
N GLN A 60 -3.98 -18.73 -12.33
CA GLN A 60 -2.70 -19.27 -11.90
C GLN A 60 -2.17 -20.30 -12.90
N ASN A 61 -0.87 -20.34 -13.04
CA ASN A 61 -0.11 -21.36 -13.75
C ASN A 61 0.94 -21.98 -12.81
N GLU A 62 1.93 -22.67 -13.35
CA GLU A 62 2.98 -23.33 -12.57
C GLU A 62 3.84 -22.34 -11.74
N SER A 63 4.14 -21.16 -12.28
CA SER A 63 5.09 -20.20 -11.71
C SER A 63 4.46 -18.88 -11.23
N GLN A 64 3.23 -18.58 -11.64
CA GLN A 64 2.64 -17.27 -11.44
C GLN A 64 1.17 -17.32 -10.99
N ILE A 65 0.77 -16.31 -10.25
CA ILE A 65 -0.62 -15.99 -9.89
C ILE A 65 -0.92 -14.59 -10.40
N THR A 66 -2.00 -14.41 -11.16
CA THR A 66 -2.44 -13.08 -11.62
C THR A 66 -3.82 -12.79 -11.09
N LEU A 67 -3.94 -11.71 -10.30
CA LEU A 67 -5.22 -11.14 -9.89
C LEU A 67 -5.62 -10.05 -10.89
N LYS A 68 -6.90 -10.06 -11.32
CA LYS A 68 -7.45 -9.10 -12.28
C LYS A 68 -8.72 -8.45 -11.75
N GLY A 69 -8.79 -7.12 -11.86
CA GLY A 69 -10.00 -6.34 -11.62
C GLY A 69 -10.05 -5.15 -12.58
N LYS A 70 -11.17 -4.94 -13.28
CA LYS A 70 -11.33 -3.91 -14.31
C LYS A 70 -10.14 -3.93 -15.29
N ASN A 71 -9.34 -2.88 -15.32
CA ASN A 71 -8.16 -2.74 -16.18
C ASN A 71 -6.84 -3.09 -15.47
N ILE A 72 -6.89 -3.42 -14.17
CA ILE A 72 -5.70 -3.73 -13.37
C ILE A 72 -5.46 -5.24 -13.38
N ALA A 73 -4.21 -5.62 -13.64
CA ALA A 73 -3.72 -6.96 -13.47
C ALA A 73 -2.42 -6.94 -12.67
N VAL A 74 -2.36 -7.74 -11.61
CA VAL A 74 -1.19 -7.87 -10.74
C VAL A 74 -0.71 -9.31 -10.76
N THR A 75 0.53 -9.51 -11.17
CA THR A 75 1.15 -10.83 -11.28
C THR A 75 2.15 -11.02 -10.15
N PHE A 76 2.01 -12.14 -9.44
CA PHE A 76 2.86 -12.56 -8.34
C PHE A 76 3.67 -13.78 -8.75
N ASP A 77 4.90 -13.86 -8.24
CA ASP A 77 5.70 -15.09 -8.27
C ASP A 77 5.14 -16.11 -7.28
N LYS A 78 4.91 -17.32 -7.74
CA LYS A 78 4.28 -18.38 -6.93
C LYS A 78 5.24 -19.01 -5.90
N THR A 79 6.52 -18.74 -6.00
CA THR A 79 7.54 -19.23 -5.06
C THR A 79 7.80 -18.22 -3.94
N THR A 80 7.90 -16.93 -4.31
CA THR A 80 8.28 -15.86 -3.37
C THR A 80 7.08 -15.07 -2.86
N GLY A 81 5.93 -15.12 -3.55
CA GLY A 81 4.77 -14.26 -3.27
C GLY A 81 4.98 -12.78 -3.59
N GLU A 82 6.08 -12.44 -4.24
CA GLU A 82 6.42 -11.06 -4.61
C GLU A 82 5.73 -10.64 -5.91
N ILE A 83 5.42 -9.36 -6.02
CA ILE A 83 4.90 -8.77 -7.26
C ILE A 83 5.98 -8.79 -8.32
N GLN A 84 5.68 -9.40 -9.47
CA GLN A 84 6.52 -9.38 -10.67
C GLN A 84 6.12 -8.28 -11.64
N ALA A 85 4.82 -8.01 -11.76
CA ALA A 85 4.31 -6.99 -12.69
C ALA A 85 2.95 -6.45 -12.24
N ILE A 86 2.74 -5.17 -12.48
CA ILE A 86 1.42 -4.53 -12.37
C ILE A 86 1.12 -3.88 -13.72
N LYS A 87 -0.06 -4.14 -14.28
CA LYS A 87 -0.53 -3.54 -15.52
C LYS A 87 -1.84 -2.79 -15.31
N ASN A 88 -1.94 -1.60 -15.88
CA ASN A 88 -3.20 -0.88 -16.04
C ASN A 88 -3.52 -0.80 -17.53
N GLY A 89 -4.36 -1.70 -18.02
CA GLY A 89 -4.53 -1.93 -19.44
C GLY A 89 -3.22 -2.36 -20.10
N THR A 90 -2.70 -1.53 -20.99
CA THR A 90 -1.41 -1.74 -21.68
C THR A 90 -0.21 -1.13 -20.95
N ILE A 91 -0.45 -0.27 -19.95
CA ILE A 91 0.59 0.45 -19.22
C ILE A 91 1.15 -0.44 -18.12
N LEU A 92 2.47 -0.61 -18.12
CA LEU A 92 3.21 -1.27 -17.03
C LEU A 92 3.48 -0.25 -15.92
N ILE A 93 3.06 -0.56 -14.70
CA ILE A 93 3.40 0.21 -13.50
C ILE A 93 4.69 -0.40 -12.94
N PRO A 94 5.78 0.38 -12.78
CA PRO A 94 7.10 -0.16 -12.46
C PRO A 94 7.30 -0.43 -10.96
N LEU A 95 6.32 -1.06 -10.30
CA LEU A 95 6.41 -1.51 -8.92
C LEU A 95 6.61 -3.02 -8.91
N THR A 96 7.75 -3.49 -8.40
CA THR A 96 8.13 -4.90 -8.44
C THR A 96 8.91 -5.33 -7.19
N ASN A 97 9.26 -6.62 -7.13
CA ASN A 97 10.17 -7.21 -6.14
C ASN A 97 9.80 -6.91 -4.69
N GLY A 98 8.55 -7.02 -4.38
CA GLY A 98 8.02 -6.89 -3.02
C GLY A 98 6.63 -7.53 -2.89
N PRO A 99 6.11 -7.56 -1.69
CA PRO A 99 6.61 -6.95 -0.45
C PRO A 99 7.81 -7.73 0.14
N LYS A 100 8.89 -7.03 0.46
CA LYS A 100 10.02 -7.60 1.23
C LYS A 100 9.97 -7.07 2.65
N PRO A 101 9.94 -7.94 3.67
CA PRO A 101 9.92 -7.52 5.06
C PRO A 101 11.20 -6.78 5.45
N ILE A 102 11.03 -5.74 6.28
CA ILE A 102 12.13 -5.04 6.96
C ILE A 102 12.00 -5.26 8.46
N GLY A 103 13.12 -5.51 9.12
CA GLY A 103 13.21 -5.65 10.57
C GLY A 103 12.63 -6.95 11.12
N MET A 104 12.32 -7.93 10.25
CA MET A 104 11.82 -9.23 10.66
C MET A 104 12.24 -10.33 9.69
N LYS A 105 12.40 -11.54 10.22
CA LYS A 105 12.63 -12.74 9.40
C LYS A 105 11.29 -13.29 8.92
N ALA A 106 11.16 -13.55 7.63
CA ALA A 106 9.99 -14.18 7.05
C ALA A 106 10.41 -15.09 5.90
N LYS A 107 9.89 -16.31 5.89
CA LYS A 107 10.09 -17.28 4.80
C LYS A 107 8.72 -17.76 4.33
N VAL A 108 8.48 -17.73 3.04
CA VAL A 108 7.24 -18.23 2.44
C VAL A 108 7.04 -19.70 2.80
N LYS A 109 5.87 -20.01 3.33
CA LYS A 109 5.44 -21.35 3.73
C LYS A 109 4.42 -21.92 2.74
N ASN A 110 3.44 -21.11 2.35
CA ASN A 110 2.36 -21.49 1.45
C ASN A 110 1.79 -20.25 0.77
N ILE A 111 1.22 -20.43 -0.43
CA ILE A 111 0.47 -19.41 -1.15
C ILE A 111 -0.89 -20.00 -1.54
N GLU A 112 -1.96 -19.30 -1.20
CA GLU A 112 -3.33 -19.72 -1.48
C GLU A 112 -4.04 -18.67 -2.33
N VAL A 113 -4.89 -19.15 -3.23
CA VAL A 113 -5.76 -18.33 -4.06
C VAL A 113 -7.20 -18.67 -3.75
N SER A 114 -8.00 -17.66 -3.46
CA SER A 114 -9.42 -17.83 -3.16
C SER A 114 -10.27 -16.74 -3.80
N GLN A 115 -11.58 -16.95 -3.76
CA GLN A 115 -12.60 -15.98 -4.16
C GLN A 115 -13.47 -15.71 -2.96
N GLU A 116 -13.61 -14.45 -2.56
CA GLU A 116 -14.54 -14.00 -1.50
C GLU A 116 -15.49 -12.97 -2.11
N ASP A 117 -16.75 -13.32 -2.19
CA ASP A 117 -17.78 -12.53 -2.89
C ASP A 117 -17.33 -12.18 -4.33
N GLU A 118 -17.20 -10.90 -4.62
CA GLU A 118 -16.77 -10.38 -5.92
C GLU A 118 -15.24 -10.18 -6.01
N ASN A 119 -14.49 -10.44 -4.92
CA ASN A 119 -13.04 -10.15 -4.83
C ASN A 119 -12.22 -11.40 -5.09
N ALA A 120 -11.12 -11.25 -5.85
CA ALA A 120 -10.10 -12.28 -5.99
C ALA A 120 -8.97 -12.07 -5.00
N ILE A 121 -8.52 -13.14 -4.37
CA ILE A 121 -7.61 -13.09 -3.23
C ILE A 121 -6.38 -13.96 -3.48
N CYS A 122 -5.22 -13.42 -3.12
CA CYS A 122 -3.97 -14.17 -3.00
C CYS A 122 -3.42 -13.97 -1.60
N THR A 123 -3.26 -15.04 -0.84
CA THR A 123 -2.70 -15.00 0.52
C THR A 123 -1.37 -15.74 0.54
N VAL A 124 -0.33 -15.03 0.93
CA VAL A 124 1.02 -15.59 1.15
C VAL A 124 1.19 -15.80 2.64
N TYR A 125 1.38 -17.05 3.05
CA TYR A 125 1.67 -17.41 4.44
C TYR A 125 3.16 -17.55 4.66
N TYR A 126 3.64 -17.09 5.81
CA TYR A 126 5.05 -17.10 6.17
C TYR A 126 5.29 -17.88 7.47
N SER A 127 6.53 -18.32 7.64
CA SER A 127 7.11 -18.67 8.94
C SER A 127 8.02 -17.53 9.38
N GLY A 128 8.00 -17.21 10.69
CA GLY A 128 8.78 -16.10 11.26
C GLY A 128 7.89 -14.98 11.78
N GLY A 129 8.34 -13.72 11.66
CA GLY A 129 7.66 -12.57 12.25
C GLY A 129 6.40 -12.09 11.51
N ILE A 130 6.20 -12.51 10.27
CA ILE A 130 4.95 -12.30 9.54
C ILE A 130 4.15 -13.60 9.55
N HIS A 131 2.85 -13.51 9.81
CA HIS A 131 1.93 -14.63 9.63
C HIS A 131 1.50 -14.73 8.18
N SER A 132 0.98 -13.62 7.63
CA SER A 132 0.49 -13.60 6.25
C SER A 132 0.48 -12.21 5.65
N ILE A 133 0.54 -12.17 4.32
CA ILE A 133 0.20 -11.02 3.50
C ILE A 133 -0.94 -11.43 2.59
N LYS A 134 -2.10 -10.80 2.74
CA LYS A 134 -3.32 -11.03 1.96
C LYS A 134 -3.51 -9.89 0.97
N TRP A 135 -3.57 -10.23 -0.31
CA TRP A 135 -3.87 -9.34 -1.41
C TRP A 135 -5.31 -9.53 -1.84
N ILE A 136 -6.07 -8.45 -1.89
CA ILE A 136 -7.50 -8.45 -2.24
C ILE A 136 -7.67 -7.56 -3.45
N MET A 137 -7.95 -8.16 -4.59
CA MET A 137 -8.31 -7.45 -5.82
C MET A 137 -9.82 -7.24 -5.84
N HIS A 138 -10.24 -5.99 -5.85
CA HIS A 138 -11.63 -5.62 -6.00
C HIS A 138 -12.05 -5.56 -7.48
N PRO A 139 -13.35 -5.72 -7.80
CA PRO A 139 -13.85 -5.66 -9.18
C PRO A 139 -13.49 -4.37 -9.92
N ASP A 140 -13.41 -3.25 -9.23
CA ASP A 140 -13.07 -1.93 -9.76
C ASP A 140 -11.57 -1.73 -10.04
N GLY A 141 -10.74 -2.73 -9.73
CA GLY A 141 -9.29 -2.71 -9.93
C GLY A 141 -8.49 -2.19 -8.74
N ARG A 142 -9.14 -1.86 -7.63
CA ARG A 142 -8.41 -1.55 -6.40
C ARG A 142 -7.76 -2.80 -5.84
N LEU A 143 -6.48 -2.70 -5.52
CA LEU A 143 -5.74 -3.74 -4.82
C LEU A 143 -5.52 -3.32 -3.37
N LYS A 144 -6.03 -4.11 -2.43
CA LYS A 144 -5.80 -3.95 -0.99
C LYS A 144 -4.78 -4.96 -0.52
N MET A 145 -3.88 -4.54 0.35
CA MET A 145 -2.94 -5.42 1.04
C MET A 145 -3.23 -5.40 2.54
N GLU A 146 -3.29 -6.57 3.15
CA GLU A 146 -3.37 -6.76 4.59
C GLU A 146 -2.17 -7.57 5.05
N LEU A 147 -1.41 -7.05 5.99
CA LEU A 147 -0.26 -7.71 6.60
C LEU A 147 -0.59 -8.05 8.06
N ILE A 148 -0.42 -9.32 8.42
CA ILE A 148 -0.56 -9.80 9.79
C ILE A 148 0.83 -10.19 10.31
N ALA A 149 1.34 -9.44 11.28
CA ALA A 149 2.55 -9.76 12.01
C ALA A 149 2.22 -10.56 13.27
N LEU A 150 3.09 -11.50 13.63
CA LEU A 150 2.96 -12.29 14.85
C LEU A 150 3.64 -11.53 16.01
N LYS A 151 2.89 -11.38 17.09
CA LYS A 151 3.46 -11.02 18.40
C LYS A 151 3.88 -12.31 19.09
N ASN A 152 5.09 -12.38 19.64
CA ASN A 152 5.50 -13.51 20.47
C ASN A 152 4.57 -13.63 21.68
N ALA A 153 3.84 -14.73 21.77
CA ALA A 153 2.87 -14.96 22.84
C ALA A 153 3.54 -15.26 24.21
N GLU A 154 4.83 -15.59 24.21
CA GLU A 154 5.53 -16.08 25.42
C GLU A 154 6.19 -14.98 26.26
N ASN A 155 6.36 -13.77 25.75
CA ASN A 155 6.90 -12.65 26.53
C ASN A 155 5.97 -11.45 26.47
N SER A 156 5.29 -11.22 27.57
CA SER A 156 4.28 -10.16 27.77
C SER A 156 4.83 -8.71 27.79
N GLY A 157 6.00 -8.46 27.24
CA GLY A 157 6.73 -7.20 27.35
C GLY A 157 7.04 -6.43 26.08
N GLY A 158 6.60 -6.88 24.90
CA GLY A 158 6.93 -6.16 23.65
C GLY A 158 7.07 -7.08 22.45
N PHE A 159 7.39 -6.53 21.32
CA PHE A 159 7.86 -7.27 20.16
C PHE A 159 9.23 -7.87 20.50
N ASP A 160 9.25 -9.11 21.01
CA ASP A 160 10.50 -9.70 21.49
C ASP A 160 11.11 -10.68 20.51
N GLY A 161 12.34 -10.55 20.41
CA GLY A 161 13.54 -11.11 19.84
C GLY A 161 13.54 -12.37 18.99
N ALA A 162 12.60 -13.28 19.03
CA ALA A 162 12.71 -14.54 18.28
C ALA A 162 12.48 -14.41 16.77
N PHE A 163 11.69 -13.40 16.35
CA PHE A 163 11.33 -13.17 14.95
C PHE A 163 11.92 -11.88 14.39
N PHE A 164 12.53 -11.06 15.23
CA PHE A 164 13.11 -9.79 14.85
C PHE A 164 14.63 -9.86 15.00
N GLU A 165 15.36 -9.15 14.18
CA GLU A 165 16.77 -8.92 14.38
C GLU A 165 16.99 -8.06 15.63
N ASP A 166 18.08 -8.23 16.35
CA ASP A 166 18.37 -7.78 17.73
C ASP A 166 17.96 -6.36 18.16
N LYS A 167 17.57 -5.49 17.24
CA LYS A 167 16.90 -4.21 17.50
C LYS A 167 16.02 -3.88 16.32
N ILE A 168 14.72 -3.71 16.54
CA ILE A 168 13.82 -3.19 15.50
C ILE A 168 14.13 -1.72 15.29
N ASN A 169 14.98 -1.42 14.33
CA ASN A 169 15.21 -0.04 13.88
C ASN A 169 14.15 0.41 12.87
N ALA A 170 13.52 -0.54 12.16
CA ALA A 170 12.44 -0.29 11.24
C ALA A 170 11.53 -1.52 11.15
N PHE A 171 10.21 -1.29 11.08
CA PHE A 171 9.21 -2.31 10.83
C PHE A 171 8.42 -1.93 9.59
N GLY A 172 8.42 -2.76 8.57
CA GLY A 172 7.70 -2.44 7.35
C GLY A 172 7.95 -3.43 6.21
N ILE A 173 7.60 -2.98 5.02
CA ILE A 173 7.80 -3.69 3.77
C ILE A 173 8.40 -2.76 2.73
N THR A 174 9.18 -3.31 1.81
CA THR A 174 9.75 -2.58 0.66
C THR A 174 9.33 -3.16 -0.65
N PHE A 175 9.36 -2.31 -1.66
CA PHE A 175 9.18 -2.62 -3.08
C PHE A 175 10.28 -1.91 -3.88
N ASN A 176 10.57 -2.41 -5.07
CA ASN A 176 11.40 -1.69 -6.02
C ASN A 176 10.52 -0.78 -6.88
N PHE A 177 10.92 0.49 -6.95
CA PHE A 177 10.35 1.48 -7.86
C PHE A 177 11.51 2.23 -8.53
N PRO A 178 11.60 2.31 -9.87
CA PRO A 178 12.71 2.99 -10.52
C PRO A 178 12.62 4.51 -10.32
N GLU A 179 13.67 5.10 -9.75
CA GLU A 179 13.74 6.53 -9.39
C GLU A 179 13.60 7.52 -10.56
N LYS A 180 13.85 7.07 -11.78
CA LYS A 180 13.85 7.92 -12.98
C LYS A 180 12.48 8.47 -13.38
N GLU A 181 11.40 8.00 -12.74
CA GLU A 181 10.02 8.35 -13.09
C GLU A 181 9.28 9.09 -11.96
N VAL A 182 9.98 9.41 -10.88
CA VAL A 182 9.43 10.22 -9.77
C VAL A 182 9.91 11.66 -9.96
N THR A 183 9.22 12.41 -10.79
CA THR A 183 9.39 13.88 -10.91
C THR A 183 8.18 14.60 -10.38
#